data_73bed6076ae185907c7a9b56cb9c8916
#
_entry.id   73bed6076ae185907c7a9b56cb9c8916
#
_cell.length_a   1.000
_cell.length_b   1.000
_cell.length_c   1.000
_cell.angle_alpha   90.00
_cell.angle_beta   90.00
_cell.angle_gamma   90.00
#
_symmetry.space_group_name_H-M   'P 1'
#
loop_
_entity.id
_entity.type
_entity.pdbx_description
1 polymer ?
#
loop_
_entity_poly.entity_id
_entity_poly.type
_entity_poly.pdbx_seq_one_letter_code
_entity_poly.pdbx_strand_id
1 'polypeptide(L)'
;GLSITASADYDEKALDAKIASLTAMTTEQVQPISSMPVFNGEKFVPGDITEGTAIDADALKKAVVQAIEGLQEQLNLDEAGCYVQPPYTKESLEVQQACDAMNAYLNASVTYEMGLDTPVVVDKTIISQWVTADENYVVTFHPELIQEWVTQFAQQYDTAGKTRQFTTPDGRATEVSGGTYGWEINEKAEYETLLANVESGETISREPVYVEGKTAASHGAQDWGSTYAEVDLTNQKMWYVKDGEVLMSADVVTGLPKGGRSTPAGVYTILERMQNKVLRGNLRPDGTREYETPVKYWMRVTYSGVGFHDATWQSSFGGNVYTYRGSHGCINMSYSDAGKLYELIQVGDPVIMHY
;
A
#
# COMPACT_ATOMS: atom_id res chain seq x y z
N GLY A 1 -70.06 -37.03 40.43
CA GLY A 1 -69.28 -35.82 40.72
C GLY A 1 -69.65 -34.71 39.71
N LEU A 2 -70.07 -33.58 40.17
CA LEU A 2 -70.28 -32.41 39.37
C LEU A 2 -68.85 -31.79 39.09
N SER A 3 -68.42 -31.75 37.83
CA SER A 3 -67.28 -30.95 37.46
C SER A 3 -67.73 -29.51 37.12
N ILE A 4 -67.32 -28.56 37.88
CA ILE A 4 -67.53 -27.13 37.60
C ILE A 4 -66.39 -26.70 36.72
N THR A 5 -66.65 -26.29 35.47
CA THR A 5 -65.70 -25.66 34.62
C THR A 5 -65.81 -24.13 34.88
N ALA A 6 -64.81 -23.54 35.46
CA ALA A 6 -64.75 -22.08 35.59
C ALA A 6 -64.47 -21.50 34.18
N SER A 7 -65.25 -20.51 33.76
CA SER A 7 -65.00 -19.72 32.55
C SER A 7 -64.83 -18.23 32.94
N ALA A 8 -63.86 -17.56 32.40
CA ALA A 8 -63.72 -16.11 32.52
C ALA A 8 -64.43 -15.44 31.32
N ASP A 9 -65.26 -14.43 31.61
CA ASP A 9 -65.86 -13.53 30.62
C ASP A 9 -65.22 -12.14 30.76
N TYR A 10 -64.91 -11.52 29.65
CA TYR A 10 -64.22 -10.21 29.65
C TYR A 10 -64.70 -9.31 28.50
N ASP A 11 -64.68 -7.99 28.72
CA ASP A 11 -64.94 -7.01 27.70
C ASP A 11 -63.66 -6.82 26.83
N GLU A 12 -63.76 -7.15 25.55
CA GLU A 12 -62.62 -7.12 24.63
C GLU A 12 -62.01 -5.72 24.47
N LYS A 13 -62.86 -4.65 24.45
CA LYS A 13 -62.36 -3.28 24.33
C LYS A 13 -61.64 -2.83 25.61
N ALA A 14 -62.15 -3.25 26.77
CA ALA A 14 -61.51 -2.96 28.05
C ALA A 14 -60.18 -3.71 28.17
N LEU A 15 -60.11 -4.93 27.69
CA LEU A 15 -58.86 -5.71 27.64
C LEU A 15 -57.82 -5.08 26.72
N ASP A 16 -58.19 -4.67 25.51
CA ASP A 16 -57.28 -4.01 24.57
C ASP A 16 -56.70 -2.69 25.16
N ALA A 17 -57.59 -1.89 25.82
CA ALA A 17 -57.16 -0.67 26.50
C ALA A 17 -56.17 -0.95 27.64
N LYS A 18 -56.40 -2.04 28.41
CA LYS A 18 -55.49 -2.45 29.50
C LYS A 18 -54.14 -2.95 28.94
N ILE A 19 -54.16 -3.79 27.91
CA ILE A 19 -52.93 -4.24 27.25
C ILE A 19 -52.11 -3.04 26.76
N ALA A 20 -52.72 -2.09 26.06
CA ALA A 20 -52.04 -0.88 25.56
C ALA A 20 -51.44 -0.01 26.66
N SER A 21 -51.96 -0.10 27.88
CA SER A 21 -51.48 0.65 29.07
C SER A 21 -50.39 -0.07 29.87
N LEU A 22 -50.04 -1.29 29.52
CA LEU A 22 -48.97 -2.06 30.19
C LEU A 22 -47.63 -1.32 30.06
N THR A 23 -46.83 -1.35 31.11
CA THR A 23 -45.47 -0.77 31.07
C THR A 23 -44.63 -1.30 29.91
N ALA A 24 -44.74 -2.60 29.64
CA ALA A 24 -44.07 -3.24 28.52
C ALA A 24 -44.47 -2.67 27.14
N MET A 25 -45.70 -2.13 27.00
CA MET A 25 -46.17 -1.50 25.76
C MET A 25 -45.87 -0.01 25.67
N THR A 26 -45.62 0.68 26.83
CA THR A 26 -45.44 2.12 26.93
C THR A 26 -43.99 2.54 27.09
N THR A 27 -43.07 1.59 27.34
CA THR A 27 -41.61 1.82 27.33
C THR A 27 -41.06 1.82 25.93
N GLU A 28 -39.87 2.36 25.76
CA GLU A 28 -39.15 2.35 24.48
C GLU A 28 -38.96 0.93 23.96
N GLN A 29 -39.38 0.71 22.71
CA GLN A 29 -39.33 -0.60 22.04
C GLN A 29 -38.05 -0.72 21.24
N VAL A 30 -37.14 -1.60 21.64
CA VAL A 30 -35.91 -1.92 20.89
C VAL A 30 -36.20 -3.16 20.04
N GLN A 31 -36.04 -3.01 18.73
CA GLN A 31 -36.16 -4.13 17.79
C GLN A 31 -35.01 -5.11 17.94
N PRO A 32 -35.26 -6.42 17.77
CA PRO A 32 -34.18 -7.40 17.73
C PRO A 32 -33.31 -7.22 16.49
N ILE A 33 -32.02 -7.64 16.57
CA ILE A 33 -31.11 -7.65 15.46
C ILE A 33 -30.88 -9.08 15.00
N SER A 34 -31.08 -9.31 13.71
CA SER A 34 -30.84 -10.60 13.07
C SER A 34 -29.37 -11.01 13.08
N SER A 35 -29.12 -12.31 13.01
CA SER A 35 -27.80 -12.85 12.78
C SER A 35 -27.23 -12.36 11.45
N MET A 36 -26.00 -11.88 11.46
CA MET A 36 -25.26 -11.43 10.27
C MET A 36 -23.95 -12.21 10.15
N PRO A 37 -23.37 -12.37 8.94
CA PRO A 37 -22.05 -12.95 8.79
C PRO A 37 -20.98 -12.15 9.55
N VAL A 38 -20.15 -12.85 10.33
CA VAL A 38 -19.04 -12.27 11.09
C VAL A 38 -17.78 -13.04 10.79
N PHE A 39 -16.67 -12.33 10.47
CA PHE A 39 -15.36 -12.95 10.31
C PHE A 39 -14.77 -13.29 11.69
N ASN A 40 -14.47 -14.55 11.93
CA ASN A 40 -13.97 -15.05 13.22
C ASN A 40 -12.43 -15.17 13.29
N GLY A 41 -11.72 -14.63 12.29
CA GLY A 41 -10.28 -14.79 12.13
C GLY A 41 -9.87 -15.91 11.19
N GLU A 42 -10.79 -16.81 10.85
CA GLU A 42 -10.57 -17.94 9.95
C GLU A 42 -11.53 -17.93 8.75
N LYS A 43 -12.80 -17.65 9.03
CA LYS A 43 -13.87 -17.62 8.03
C LYS A 43 -15.05 -16.79 8.50
N PHE A 44 -15.96 -16.47 7.60
CA PHE A 44 -17.26 -15.93 7.96
C PHE A 44 -18.15 -17.01 8.53
N VAL A 45 -18.77 -16.70 9.66
CA VAL A 45 -19.72 -17.56 10.38
C VAL A 45 -20.95 -16.75 10.76
N PRO A 46 -22.12 -17.38 10.97
CA PRO A 46 -23.29 -16.70 11.52
C PRO A 46 -22.96 -16.07 12.88
N GLY A 47 -23.16 -14.77 13.00
CA GLY A 47 -23.01 -14.03 14.25
C GLY A 47 -24.19 -14.26 15.21
N ASP A 48 -24.02 -13.79 16.45
CA ASP A 48 -25.11 -13.85 17.43
C ASP A 48 -26.25 -12.88 17.06
N ILE A 49 -27.49 -13.29 17.39
CA ILE A 49 -28.62 -12.35 17.38
C ILE A 49 -28.54 -11.43 18.58
N THR A 50 -29.16 -10.27 18.48
CA THR A 50 -29.45 -9.45 19.65
C THR A 50 -30.91 -9.43 19.93
N GLU A 51 -31.33 -9.91 21.11
CA GLU A 51 -32.70 -9.84 21.54
C GLU A 51 -33.14 -8.38 21.76
N GLY A 52 -34.37 -8.08 21.36
CA GLY A 52 -34.99 -6.78 21.56
C GLY A 52 -35.92 -6.78 22.76
N THR A 53 -36.50 -5.61 23.04
CA THR A 53 -37.54 -5.41 24.03
C THR A 53 -38.91 -5.09 23.37
N ALA A 54 -38.92 -5.10 22.03
CA ALA A 54 -40.18 -4.86 21.28
C ALA A 54 -41.16 -5.96 21.51
N ILE A 55 -42.42 -5.60 21.83
CA ILE A 55 -43.51 -6.54 22.07
C ILE A 55 -44.23 -6.82 20.76
N ASP A 56 -44.44 -8.08 20.49
CA ASP A 56 -45.44 -8.56 19.51
C ASP A 56 -46.83 -8.39 20.12
N ALA A 57 -47.56 -7.38 19.66
CA ALA A 57 -48.88 -7.04 20.25
C ALA A 57 -49.92 -8.17 20.07
N ASP A 58 -49.85 -8.91 18.96
CA ASP A 58 -50.80 -10.04 18.70
C ASP A 58 -50.44 -11.23 19.57
N ALA A 59 -49.15 -11.55 19.72
CA ALA A 59 -48.68 -12.62 20.61
C ALA A 59 -49.01 -12.28 22.07
N LEU A 60 -48.80 -11.04 22.50
CA LEU A 60 -49.13 -10.57 23.84
C LEU A 60 -50.66 -10.69 24.10
N LYS A 61 -51.49 -10.18 23.18
CA LYS A 61 -52.97 -10.29 23.31
C LYS A 61 -53.41 -11.74 23.44
N LYS A 62 -52.87 -12.62 22.60
CA LYS A 62 -53.17 -14.06 22.64
C LYS A 62 -52.76 -14.69 23.97
N ALA A 63 -51.57 -14.38 24.46
CA ALA A 63 -51.04 -14.91 25.71
C ALA A 63 -51.85 -14.43 26.93
N VAL A 64 -52.26 -13.15 26.93
CA VAL A 64 -53.08 -12.57 27.99
C VAL A 64 -54.47 -13.21 28.00
N VAL A 65 -55.13 -13.44 26.85
CA VAL A 65 -56.40 -14.12 26.75
C VAL A 65 -56.28 -15.55 27.30
N GLN A 66 -55.27 -16.30 26.90
CA GLN A 66 -55.03 -17.65 27.41
C GLN A 66 -54.80 -17.70 28.92
N ALA A 67 -54.10 -16.72 29.47
CA ALA A 67 -53.87 -16.61 30.91
C ALA A 67 -55.16 -16.32 31.67
N ILE A 68 -56.05 -15.45 31.14
CA ILE A 68 -57.37 -15.17 31.70
C ILE A 68 -58.27 -16.41 31.68
N GLU A 69 -58.37 -17.09 30.55
CA GLU A 69 -59.15 -18.31 30.39
C GLU A 69 -58.63 -19.44 31.29
N GLY A 70 -57.31 -19.52 31.49
CA GLY A 70 -56.66 -20.47 32.38
C GLY A 70 -56.66 -20.07 33.85
N LEU A 71 -57.23 -18.90 34.21
CA LEU A 71 -57.25 -18.34 35.56
C LEU A 71 -55.84 -18.20 36.17
N GLN A 72 -54.87 -17.83 35.35
CA GLN A 72 -53.48 -17.59 35.76
C GLN A 72 -53.37 -16.20 36.37
N GLU A 73 -52.69 -16.07 37.51
CA GLU A 73 -52.48 -14.80 38.22
C GLU A 73 -51.33 -13.99 37.67
N GLN A 74 -50.39 -14.66 36.95
CA GLN A 74 -49.18 -14.05 36.41
C GLN A 74 -48.89 -14.61 35.02
N LEU A 75 -48.32 -13.78 34.13
CA LEU A 75 -47.88 -14.14 32.81
C LEU A 75 -46.42 -13.72 32.64
N ASN A 76 -45.54 -14.68 32.36
CA ASN A 76 -44.19 -14.39 31.99
C ASN A 76 -44.15 -14.16 30.47
N LEU A 77 -43.73 -12.94 30.03
CA LEU A 77 -43.77 -12.57 28.64
C LEU A 77 -42.70 -13.29 27.79
N ASP A 78 -41.55 -13.63 28.39
CA ASP A 78 -40.51 -14.44 27.71
C ASP A 78 -41.01 -15.86 27.43
N GLU A 79 -41.51 -16.54 28.47
CA GLU A 79 -42.01 -17.90 28.33
C GLU A 79 -43.24 -18.01 27.40
N ALA A 80 -44.01 -16.92 27.36
CA ALA A 80 -45.17 -16.82 26.47
C ALA A 80 -44.84 -16.39 25.04
N GLY A 81 -43.55 -16.08 24.75
CA GLY A 81 -43.13 -15.69 23.43
C GLY A 81 -43.71 -14.35 22.95
N CYS A 82 -43.86 -13.38 23.86
CA CYS A 82 -44.51 -12.11 23.58
C CYS A 82 -43.56 -11.05 22.98
N TYR A 83 -42.27 -11.34 22.85
CA TYR A 83 -41.31 -10.43 22.24
C TYR A 83 -41.16 -10.72 20.75
N VAL A 84 -40.95 -9.63 19.98
CA VAL A 84 -40.60 -9.74 18.55
C VAL A 84 -39.32 -10.55 18.40
N GLN A 85 -39.39 -11.59 17.60
CA GLN A 85 -38.20 -12.42 17.32
C GLN A 85 -37.43 -11.84 16.12
N PRO A 86 -36.09 -11.95 16.09
CA PRO A 86 -35.33 -11.58 14.91
C PRO A 86 -35.77 -12.46 13.72
N PRO A 87 -35.99 -11.86 12.53
CA PRO A 87 -36.45 -12.63 11.37
C PRO A 87 -35.44 -13.68 10.91
N TYR A 88 -34.15 -13.49 11.20
CA TYR A 88 -33.10 -14.43 10.81
C TYR A 88 -32.19 -14.77 11.98
N THR A 89 -31.99 -16.07 12.19
CA THR A 89 -31.10 -16.63 13.22
C THR A 89 -29.90 -17.29 12.58
N LYS A 90 -29.01 -17.87 13.39
CA LYS A 90 -27.83 -18.60 12.90
C LYS A 90 -28.18 -19.77 11.98
N GLU A 91 -29.34 -20.36 12.16
CA GLU A 91 -29.86 -21.51 11.42
C GLU A 91 -30.57 -21.11 10.13
N SER A 92 -30.79 -19.80 9.90
CA SER A 92 -31.46 -19.30 8.71
C SER A 92 -30.62 -19.55 7.46
N LEU A 93 -31.29 -20.02 6.41
CA LEU A 93 -30.64 -20.39 5.14
C LEU A 93 -29.91 -19.18 4.50
N GLU A 94 -30.54 -18.02 4.57
CA GLU A 94 -30.01 -16.77 4.03
C GLU A 94 -28.66 -16.40 4.67
N VAL A 95 -28.56 -16.54 6.01
CA VAL A 95 -27.34 -16.26 6.77
C VAL A 95 -26.24 -17.26 6.39
N GLN A 96 -26.59 -18.55 6.31
CA GLN A 96 -25.64 -19.60 5.93
C GLN A 96 -25.13 -19.39 4.50
N GLN A 97 -26.00 -19.11 3.55
CA GLN A 97 -25.62 -18.85 2.15
C GLN A 97 -24.76 -17.60 2.00
N ALA A 98 -25.04 -16.53 2.74
CA ALA A 98 -24.20 -15.35 2.75
C ALA A 98 -22.80 -15.66 3.29
N CYS A 99 -22.69 -16.40 4.40
CA CYS A 99 -21.40 -16.86 4.92
C CYS A 99 -20.63 -17.69 3.89
N ASP A 100 -21.29 -18.64 3.22
CA ASP A 100 -20.64 -19.48 2.20
C ASP A 100 -20.16 -18.67 1.00
N ALA A 101 -20.97 -17.71 0.52
CA ALA A 101 -20.60 -16.82 -0.57
C ALA A 101 -19.42 -15.91 -0.21
N MET A 102 -19.40 -15.37 1.02
CA MET A 102 -18.28 -14.56 1.51
C MET A 102 -17.00 -15.40 1.66
N ASN A 103 -17.13 -16.63 2.17
CA ASN A 103 -16.01 -17.54 2.35
C ASN A 103 -15.36 -17.99 1.03
N ALA A 104 -16.10 -17.97 -0.08
CA ALA A 104 -15.55 -18.31 -1.40
C ALA A 104 -14.40 -17.39 -1.80
N TYR A 105 -14.42 -16.12 -1.41
CA TYR A 105 -13.32 -15.16 -1.65
C TYR A 105 -12.09 -15.40 -0.78
N LEU A 106 -12.23 -16.07 0.36
CA LEU A 106 -11.13 -16.27 1.32
C LEU A 106 -10.15 -17.39 0.95
N ASN A 107 -10.37 -18.07 -0.18
CA ASN A 107 -9.49 -19.15 -0.64
C ASN A 107 -8.17 -18.64 -1.19
N ALA A 108 -8.11 -17.39 -1.65
CA ALA A 108 -6.92 -16.80 -2.21
C ALA A 108 -5.87 -16.45 -1.14
N SER A 109 -4.61 -16.60 -1.52
CA SER A 109 -3.47 -16.07 -0.74
C SER A 109 -2.35 -15.67 -1.68
N VAL A 110 -1.89 -14.43 -1.58
CA VAL A 110 -0.78 -13.91 -2.38
C VAL A 110 0.37 -13.51 -1.44
N THR A 111 1.51 -14.18 -1.58
CA THR A 111 2.74 -13.84 -0.86
C THR A 111 3.66 -13.06 -1.78
N TYR A 112 4.05 -11.84 -1.38
CA TYR A 112 4.96 -11.00 -2.16
C TYR A 112 6.42 -11.31 -1.83
N GLU A 113 7.15 -11.82 -2.82
CA GLU A 113 8.57 -12.21 -2.70
C GLU A 113 9.50 -11.03 -2.98
N MET A 114 9.61 -10.13 -2.03
CA MET A 114 10.47 -8.94 -2.13
C MET A 114 11.79 -9.09 -1.37
N GLY A 115 12.15 -10.29 -0.92
CA GLY A 115 13.38 -10.51 -0.14
C GLY A 115 13.39 -9.83 1.24
N LEU A 116 12.21 -9.53 1.80
CA LEU A 116 12.06 -8.95 3.13
C LEU A 116 12.12 -10.04 4.21
N ASP A 117 12.61 -9.69 5.40
CA ASP A 117 12.63 -10.60 6.56
C ASP A 117 11.23 -11.12 6.91
N THR A 118 10.22 -10.28 6.74
CA THR A 118 8.81 -10.65 6.88
C THR A 118 8.11 -10.39 5.55
N PRO A 119 7.63 -11.43 4.86
CA PRO A 119 6.94 -11.25 3.58
C PRO A 119 5.61 -10.51 3.78
N VAL A 120 5.22 -9.74 2.78
CA VAL A 120 3.88 -9.15 2.70
C VAL A 120 2.95 -10.22 2.15
N VAL A 121 1.85 -10.48 2.85
CA VAL A 121 0.87 -11.50 2.46
C VAL A 121 -0.52 -10.90 2.43
N VAL A 122 -1.19 -11.04 1.31
CA VAL A 122 -2.64 -10.81 1.19
C VAL A 122 -3.33 -12.15 1.39
N ASP A 123 -3.92 -12.35 2.54
CA ASP A 123 -4.61 -13.56 2.93
C ASP A 123 -6.07 -13.29 3.32
N LYS A 124 -6.74 -14.30 3.83
CA LYS A 124 -8.11 -14.23 4.32
C LYS A 124 -8.37 -13.08 5.30
N THR A 125 -7.37 -12.67 6.11
CA THR A 125 -7.51 -11.57 7.07
C THR A 125 -7.68 -10.23 6.37
N ILE A 126 -6.95 -10.02 5.28
CA ILE A 126 -7.06 -8.81 4.45
C ILE A 126 -8.30 -8.92 3.55
N ILE A 127 -8.48 -10.05 2.85
CA ILE A 127 -9.56 -10.25 1.89
C ILE A 127 -10.94 -10.17 2.57
N SER A 128 -11.07 -10.61 3.83
CA SER A 128 -12.31 -10.49 4.59
C SER A 128 -12.82 -9.07 4.75
N GLN A 129 -11.94 -8.07 4.65
CA GLN A 129 -12.29 -6.65 4.73
C GLN A 129 -12.85 -6.11 3.41
N TRP A 130 -12.72 -6.86 2.33
CA TRP A 130 -13.17 -6.49 0.99
C TRP A 130 -14.52 -7.09 0.61
N VAL A 131 -15.15 -7.82 1.52
CA VAL A 131 -16.43 -8.50 1.30
C VAL A 131 -17.42 -8.12 2.40
N THR A 132 -18.60 -7.69 2.03
CA THR A 132 -19.68 -7.36 2.97
C THR A 132 -20.98 -8.07 2.61
N ALA A 133 -21.90 -8.16 3.55
CA ALA A 133 -23.28 -8.52 3.31
C ALA A 133 -24.19 -7.43 3.86
N ASP A 134 -25.26 -7.09 3.13
CA ASP A 134 -26.26 -6.14 3.57
C ASP A 134 -27.35 -6.81 4.45
N GLU A 135 -28.32 -6.02 4.89
CA GLU A 135 -29.45 -6.47 5.71
C GLU A 135 -30.36 -7.51 5.01
N ASN A 136 -30.26 -7.63 3.70
CA ASN A 136 -30.96 -8.62 2.87
C ASN A 136 -30.07 -9.84 2.53
N TYR A 137 -28.90 -9.95 3.14
CA TYR A 137 -27.88 -10.98 2.90
C TYR A 137 -27.30 -10.98 1.48
N VAL A 138 -27.38 -9.85 0.76
CA VAL A 138 -26.74 -9.69 -0.53
C VAL A 138 -25.26 -9.45 -0.29
N VAL A 139 -24.44 -10.39 -0.75
CA VAL A 139 -22.99 -10.32 -0.63
C VAL A 139 -22.42 -9.41 -1.71
N THR A 140 -21.60 -8.47 -1.32
CA THR A 140 -20.89 -7.53 -2.21
C THR A 140 -19.39 -7.65 -1.99
N PHE A 141 -18.66 -7.85 -3.08
CA PHE A 141 -17.21 -7.73 -3.13
C PHE A 141 -16.83 -6.32 -3.58
N HIS A 142 -15.82 -5.74 -2.94
CA HIS A 142 -15.42 -4.33 -3.08
C HIS A 142 -14.04 -4.19 -3.74
N PRO A 143 -13.94 -4.27 -5.07
CA PRO A 143 -12.65 -4.18 -5.76
C PRO A 143 -11.96 -2.83 -5.57
N GLU A 144 -12.69 -1.76 -5.25
CA GLU A 144 -12.12 -0.45 -4.91
C GLU A 144 -11.20 -0.51 -3.67
N LEU A 145 -11.49 -1.40 -2.71
CA LEU A 145 -10.65 -1.59 -1.53
C LEU A 145 -9.32 -2.30 -1.86
N ILE A 146 -9.31 -3.12 -2.90
CA ILE A 146 -8.04 -3.67 -3.45
C ILE A 146 -7.19 -2.54 -4.01
N GLN A 147 -7.79 -1.60 -4.76
CA GLN A 147 -7.06 -0.46 -5.30
C GLN A 147 -6.45 0.40 -4.19
N GLU A 148 -7.20 0.67 -3.13
CA GLU A 148 -6.71 1.40 -1.96
C GLU A 148 -5.55 0.66 -1.29
N TRP A 149 -5.66 -0.66 -1.12
CA TRP A 149 -4.60 -1.48 -0.55
C TRP A 149 -3.35 -1.44 -1.42
N VAL A 150 -3.48 -1.60 -2.75
CA VAL A 150 -2.34 -1.54 -3.69
C VAL A 150 -1.66 -0.17 -3.64
N THR A 151 -2.42 0.92 -3.57
CA THR A 151 -1.86 2.27 -3.43
C THR A 151 -1.04 2.41 -2.12
N GLN A 152 -1.56 1.91 -1.00
CA GLN A 152 -0.82 1.92 0.27
C GLN A 152 0.42 1.03 0.22
N PHE A 153 0.32 -0.13 -0.41
CA PHE A 153 1.42 -1.05 -0.64
C PHE A 153 2.54 -0.40 -1.46
N ALA A 154 2.21 0.26 -2.58
CA ALA A 154 3.15 1.01 -3.39
C ALA A 154 3.79 2.16 -2.59
N GLN A 155 3.01 2.95 -1.86
CA GLN A 155 3.53 4.02 -1.01
C GLN A 155 4.55 3.53 0.03
N GLN A 156 4.36 2.34 0.55
CA GLN A 156 5.25 1.75 1.56
C GLN A 156 6.54 1.21 0.95
N TYR A 157 6.49 0.58 -0.22
CA TYR A 157 7.62 -0.19 -0.77
C TYR A 157 8.30 0.45 -1.98
N ASP A 158 7.72 1.45 -2.61
CA ASP A 158 8.39 2.21 -3.65
C ASP A 158 9.56 2.99 -3.08
N THR A 159 10.67 2.97 -3.81
CA THR A 159 11.89 3.70 -3.45
C THR A 159 12.32 4.73 -4.47
N ALA A 160 11.88 4.61 -5.73
CA ALA A 160 12.22 5.55 -6.79
C ALA A 160 11.83 6.99 -6.40
N GLY A 161 12.79 7.90 -6.43
CA GLY A 161 12.61 9.31 -6.08
C GLY A 161 12.46 9.63 -4.59
N LYS A 162 12.33 8.62 -3.73
CA LYS A 162 12.18 8.82 -2.28
C LYS A 162 13.51 9.08 -1.58
N THR A 163 13.44 9.58 -0.34
CA THR A 163 14.63 9.80 0.51
C THR A 163 15.13 8.48 1.06
N ARG A 164 16.43 8.25 0.93
CA ARG A 164 17.15 7.08 1.45
C ARG A 164 18.26 7.53 2.37
N GLN A 165 18.32 6.96 3.57
CA GLN A 165 19.39 7.17 4.54
C GLN A 165 20.49 6.13 4.29
N PHE A 166 21.74 6.56 4.30
CA PHE A 166 22.88 5.67 4.07
C PHE A 166 24.17 6.17 4.70
N THR A 167 25.21 5.36 4.63
CA THR A 167 26.55 5.74 5.07
C THR A 167 27.48 5.78 3.86
N THR A 168 28.17 6.90 3.68
CA THR A 168 29.16 7.09 2.62
C THR A 168 30.37 6.16 2.82
N PRO A 169 31.18 5.90 1.77
CA PRO A 169 32.37 5.07 1.89
C PRO A 169 33.42 5.59 2.90
N ASP A 170 33.41 6.87 3.24
CA ASP A 170 34.26 7.45 4.28
C ASP A 170 33.63 7.46 5.68
N GLY A 171 32.46 6.82 5.85
CA GLY A 171 31.82 6.58 7.15
C GLY A 171 30.87 7.67 7.64
N ARG A 172 30.52 8.63 6.81
CA ARG A 172 29.58 9.71 7.15
C ARG A 172 28.14 9.28 6.89
N ALA A 173 27.28 9.42 7.88
CA ALA A 173 25.83 9.25 7.69
C ALA A 173 25.26 10.43 6.88
N THR A 174 24.46 10.14 5.85
CA THR A 174 23.86 11.14 4.97
C THR A 174 22.55 10.62 4.38
N GLU A 175 21.92 11.43 3.55
CA GLU A 175 20.71 11.04 2.82
C GLU A 175 20.77 11.47 1.36
N VAL A 176 19.99 10.82 0.54
CA VAL A 176 19.78 11.21 -0.85
C VAL A 176 18.29 11.16 -1.17
N SER A 177 17.80 12.15 -1.90
CA SER A 177 16.42 12.25 -2.36
C SER A 177 16.37 12.49 -3.85
N GLY A 178 15.37 11.95 -4.52
CA GLY A 178 15.16 12.14 -5.95
C GLY A 178 15.89 11.12 -6.82
N GLY A 179 16.01 11.43 -8.10
CA GLY A 179 16.54 10.52 -9.11
C GLY A 179 15.47 9.61 -9.72
N THR A 180 15.93 8.68 -10.55
CA THR A 180 15.03 7.80 -11.33
C THR A 180 15.20 6.32 -11.02
N TYR A 181 16.22 5.97 -10.24
CA TYR A 181 16.50 4.59 -9.82
C TYR A 181 15.65 4.19 -8.62
N GLY A 182 15.21 2.96 -8.60
CA GLY A 182 14.51 2.38 -7.46
C GLY A 182 13.31 1.53 -7.88
N TRP A 183 12.66 0.95 -6.90
CA TRP A 183 11.41 0.22 -7.04
C TRP A 183 10.25 1.19 -7.26
N GLU A 184 9.39 0.87 -8.21
CA GLU A 184 8.13 1.57 -8.44
C GLU A 184 7.08 0.56 -8.89
N ILE A 185 6.08 0.30 -8.05
CA ILE A 185 4.99 -0.64 -8.33
C ILE A 185 4.06 -0.01 -9.37
N ASN A 186 3.72 -0.77 -10.40
CA ASN A 186 2.69 -0.40 -11.35
C ASN A 186 1.31 -0.66 -10.72
N GLU A 187 0.79 0.32 -9.99
CA GLU A 187 -0.44 0.19 -9.22
C GLU A 187 -1.62 -0.36 -10.05
N LYS A 188 -1.75 0.07 -11.31
CA LYS A 188 -2.83 -0.41 -12.18
C LYS A 188 -2.67 -1.89 -12.51
N ALA A 189 -1.49 -2.30 -12.95
CA ALA A 189 -1.22 -3.69 -13.32
C ALA A 189 -1.24 -4.61 -12.11
N GLU A 190 -0.74 -4.13 -10.96
CA GLU A 190 -0.79 -4.87 -9.70
C GLU A 190 -2.23 -5.06 -9.22
N TYR A 191 -3.06 -4.01 -9.28
CA TYR A 191 -4.49 -4.11 -8.98
C TYR A 191 -5.18 -5.16 -9.84
N GLU A 192 -4.99 -5.12 -11.17
CA GLU A 192 -5.60 -6.07 -12.10
C GLU A 192 -5.15 -7.51 -11.82
N THR A 193 -3.87 -7.70 -11.48
CA THR A 193 -3.30 -9.01 -11.16
C THR A 193 -3.79 -9.54 -9.81
N LEU A 194 -3.81 -8.70 -8.78
CA LEU A 194 -4.28 -9.09 -7.44
C LEU A 194 -5.77 -9.39 -7.44
N LEU A 195 -6.58 -8.59 -8.14
CA LEU A 195 -8.01 -8.87 -8.31
C LEU A 195 -8.23 -10.24 -8.94
N ALA A 196 -7.52 -10.55 -10.04
CA ALA A 196 -7.62 -11.86 -10.70
C ALA A 196 -7.20 -13.02 -9.77
N ASN A 197 -6.15 -12.84 -8.95
CA ASN A 197 -5.72 -13.85 -7.99
C ASN A 197 -6.79 -14.10 -6.90
N VAL A 198 -7.45 -13.04 -6.42
CA VAL A 198 -8.53 -13.15 -5.42
C VAL A 198 -9.75 -13.85 -6.04
N GLU A 199 -10.16 -13.45 -7.24
CA GLU A 199 -11.30 -14.05 -7.95
C GLU A 199 -11.08 -15.53 -8.30
N SER A 200 -9.84 -15.92 -8.63
CA SER A 200 -9.51 -17.34 -8.94
C SER A 200 -9.35 -18.21 -7.69
N GLY A 201 -9.20 -17.62 -6.50
CA GLY A 201 -8.96 -18.35 -5.25
C GLY A 201 -7.56 -18.99 -5.18
N GLU A 202 -6.59 -18.50 -5.92
CA GLU A 202 -5.24 -19.06 -5.98
C GLU A 202 -4.42 -18.76 -4.73
N THR A 203 -3.59 -19.73 -4.33
CA THR A 203 -2.47 -19.51 -3.42
C THR A 203 -1.20 -19.42 -4.25
N ILE A 204 -0.60 -18.23 -4.30
CA ILE A 204 0.54 -17.92 -5.17
C ILE A 204 1.61 -17.11 -4.42
N SER A 205 2.85 -17.32 -4.83
CA SER A 205 4.00 -16.52 -4.40
C SER A 205 4.59 -15.83 -5.63
N ARG A 206 4.77 -14.52 -5.58
CA ARG A 206 5.25 -13.71 -6.70
C ARG A 206 5.82 -12.37 -6.26
N GLU A 207 6.58 -11.73 -7.10
CA GLU A 207 6.88 -10.30 -6.91
C GLU A 207 5.68 -9.42 -7.28
N PRO A 208 5.64 -8.16 -6.79
CA PRO A 208 4.73 -7.14 -7.31
C PRO A 208 4.96 -6.88 -8.80
N VAL A 209 3.95 -6.37 -9.48
CA VAL A 209 4.11 -5.89 -10.86
C VAL A 209 4.75 -4.50 -10.82
N TYR A 210 5.96 -4.37 -11.32
CA TYR A 210 6.68 -3.09 -11.35
C TYR A 210 6.47 -2.33 -12.66
N VAL A 211 6.67 -1.02 -12.59
CA VAL A 211 6.81 -0.17 -13.78
C VAL A 211 8.07 -0.61 -14.54
N GLU A 212 8.02 -0.67 -15.87
CA GLU A 212 9.14 -1.10 -16.70
C GLU A 212 10.40 -0.25 -16.43
N GLY A 213 11.52 -0.92 -16.16
CA GLY A 213 12.78 -0.29 -15.82
C GLY A 213 12.85 0.35 -14.42
N LYS A 214 11.86 0.09 -13.57
CA LYS A 214 11.79 0.58 -12.19
C LYS A 214 11.97 -0.55 -11.19
N THR A 215 13.14 -1.16 -11.26
CA THR A 215 13.61 -2.16 -10.31
C THR A 215 14.96 -1.75 -9.74
N ALA A 216 15.34 -2.36 -8.63
CA ALA A 216 16.58 -2.07 -7.93
C ALA A 216 17.33 -3.37 -7.58
N ALA A 217 18.56 -3.26 -7.10
CA ALA A 217 19.41 -4.40 -6.78
C ALA A 217 18.93 -5.17 -5.54
N SER A 218 18.28 -4.50 -4.61
CA SER A 218 17.76 -5.10 -3.38
C SER A 218 16.60 -4.29 -2.82
N HIS A 219 15.81 -4.89 -1.92
CA HIS A 219 14.87 -4.15 -1.07
C HIS A 219 15.56 -3.72 0.22
N GLY A 220 15.25 -2.54 0.72
CA GLY A 220 15.81 -1.99 1.95
C GLY A 220 16.33 -0.55 1.79
N ALA A 221 17.01 -0.03 2.82
CA ALA A 221 17.43 1.36 2.88
C ALA A 221 18.44 1.75 1.79
N GLN A 222 19.28 0.81 1.34
CA GLN A 222 20.25 0.97 0.25
C GLN A 222 19.88 0.03 -0.89
N ASP A 223 18.79 0.34 -1.60
CA ASP A 223 18.25 -0.48 -2.67
C ASP A 223 19.18 -0.62 -3.89
N TRP A 224 20.21 0.20 -4.00
CA TRP A 224 21.25 0.11 -5.05
C TRP A 224 22.29 -0.99 -4.84
N GLY A 225 22.23 -1.72 -3.69
CA GLY A 225 23.12 -2.85 -3.44
C GLY A 225 24.56 -2.45 -3.13
N SER A 226 25.50 -3.34 -3.44
CA SER A 226 26.93 -3.21 -3.07
C SER A 226 27.85 -2.77 -4.21
N THR A 227 27.32 -2.54 -5.41
CA THR A 227 28.09 -2.04 -6.58
C THR A 227 27.46 -0.77 -7.10
N TYR A 228 28.17 0.38 -7.00
CA TYR A 228 27.63 1.70 -7.36
C TYR A 228 28.74 2.74 -7.49
N ALA A 229 28.46 3.86 -8.17
CA ALA A 229 29.22 5.10 -8.06
C ALA A 229 28.52 6.06 -7.10
N GLU A 230 29.30 6.77 -6.29
CA GLU A 230 28.81 7.81 -5.38
C GLU A 230 29.51 9.12 -5.64
N VAL A 231 28.78 10.24 -5.62
CA VAL A 231 29.31 11.60 -5.78
C VAL A 231 28.82 12.47 -4.63
N ASP A 232 29.73 12.87 -3.78
CA ASP A 232 29.52 13.88 -2.75
C ASP A 232 29.65 15.28 -3.39
N LEU A 233 28.52 15.93 -3.60
CA LEU A 233 28.40 17.24 -4.23
C LEU A 233 28.93 18.35 -3.31
N THR A 234 28.96 18.14 -2.00
CA THR A 234 29.50 19.10 -1.02
C THR A 234 31.00 19.04 -0.97
N ASN A 235 31.58 17.85 -0.83
CA ASN A 235 33.01 17.64 -0.69
C ASN A 235 33.74 17.48 -2.05
N GLN A 236 32.96 17.45 -3.16
CA GLN A 236 33.49 17.35 -4.52
C GLN A 236 34.39 16.14 -4.71
N LYS A 237 33.89 15.00 -4.22
CA LYS A 237 34.57 13.70 -4.25
C LYS A 237 33.67 12.63 -4.80
N MET A 238 34.23 11.67 -5.51
CA MET A 238 33.51 10.50 -5.95
C MET A 238 34.20 9.22 -5.49
N TRP A 239 33.43 8.16 -5.36
CA TRP A 239 33.89 6.79 -5.15
C TRP A 239 33.21 5.86 -6.17
N TYR A 240 33.91 4.81 -6.54
CA TYR A 240 33.30 3.64 -7.16
C TYR A 240 33.49 2.45 -6.23
N VAL A 241 32.38 1.89 -5.81
CA VAL A 241 32.29 0.72 -4.92
C VAL A 241 31.88 -0.47 -5.76
N LYS A 242 32.53 -1.60 -5.59
CA LYS A 242 32.15 -2.86 -6.22
C LYS A 242 32.18 -3.97 -5.19
N ASP A 243 31.07 -4.71 -5.11
CA ASP A 243 30.89 -5.81 -4.14
C ASP A 243 31.20 -5.39 -2.69
N GLY A 244 30.91 -4.12 -2.34
CA GLY A 244 31.16 -3.53 -1.03
C GLY A 244 32.57 -2.96 -0.83
N GLU A 245 33.48 -3.12 -1.79
CA GLU A 245 34.87 -2.62 -1.71
C GLU A 245 35.05 -1.35 -2.54
N VAL A 246 35.72 -0.33 -1.96
CA VAL A 246 36.07 0.90 -2.68
C VAL A 246 37.22 0.62 -3.63
N LEU A 247 36.96 0.54 -4.92
CA LEU A 247 37.99 0.30 -5.95
C LEU A 247 38.68 1.58 -6.41
N MET A 248 38.03 2.73 -6.31
CA MET A 248 38.62 4.02 -6.56
C MET A 248 37.92 5.13 -5.81
N SER A 249 38.65 6.22 -5.59
CA SER A 249 38.13 7.54 -5.25
C SER A 249 38.85 8.60 -6.03
N ALA A 250 38.16 9.69 -6.34
CA ALA A 250 38.75 10.81 -7.07
C ALA A 250 38.12 12.15 -6.65
N ASP A 251 38.89 13.22 -6.72
CA ASP A 251 38.33 14.56 -6.63
C ASP A 251 37.67 14.93 -7.97
N VAL A 252 36.51 15.58 -7.91
CA VAL A 252 35.72 15.96 -9.08
C VAL A 252 35.39 17.46 -9.09
N VAL A 253 34.88 17.94 -10.22
CA VAL A 253 34.25 19.26 -10.30
C VAL A 253 32.89 19.12 -10.92
N THR A 254 31.88 19.37 -10.12
CA THR A 254 30.47 19.25 -10.53
C THR A 254 29.93 20.57 -11.10
N GLY A 255 28.62 20.60 -11.33
CA GLY A 255 27.93 21.75 -11.91
C GLY A 255 28.09 23.03 -11.06
N LEU A 256 28.21 24.16 -11.75
CA LEU A 256 28.23 25.48 -11.11
C LEU A 256 26.91 25.75 -10.39
N PRO A 257 26.89 26.08 -9.07
CA PRO A 257 25.63 26.26 -8.30
C PRO A 257 24.91 27.59 -8.63
N LYS A 258 24.91 27.98 -9.91
CA LYS A 258 24.27 29.20 -10.42
C LYS A 258 23.71 28.95 -11.82
N GLY A 259 22.63 29.65 -12.14
CA GLY A 259 22.09 29.65 -13.51
C GLY A 259 21.53 28.28 -13.97
N GLY A 260 21.04 27.43 -13.06
CA GLY A 260 20.46 26.13 -13.42
C GLY A 260 21.50 25.09 -13.85
N ARG A 261 22.78 25.26 -13.48
CA ARG A 261 23.88 24.37 -13.86
C ARG A 261 24.29 23.38 -12.76
N SER A 262 23.60 23.37 -11.63
CA SER A 262 23.91 22.43 -10.55
C SER A 262 23.77 20.99 -11.03
N THR A 263 24.64 20.11 -10.58
CA THR A 263 24.48 18.66 -10.74
C THR A 263 23.27 18.23 -9.91
N PRO A 264 22.29 17.50 -10.49
CA PRO A 264 21.11 17.11 -9.75
C PRO A 264 21.44 16.03 -8.71
N ALA A 265 21.00 16.23 -7.47
CA ALA A 265 21.02 15.16 -6.47
C ALA A 265 19.98 14.07 -6.81
N GLY A 266 20.22 12.84 -6.33
CA GLY A 266 19.33 11.72 -6.53
C GLY A 266 20.08 10.42 -6.80
N VAL A 267 19.32 9.34 -6.95
CA VAL A 267 19.84 8.04 -7.36
C VAL A 267 19.44 7.77 -8.81
N TYR A 268 20.42 7.46 -9.61
CA TYR A 268 20.32 7.27 -11.07
C TYR A 268 21.02 5.97 -11.47
N THR A 269 21.14 5.73 -12.78
CA THR A 269 21.97 4.66 -13.34
C THR A 269 22.86 5.19 -14.45
N ILE A 270 23.91 4.47 -14.76
CA ILE A 270 24.66 4.69 -16.00
C ILE A 270 23.79 4.29 -17.18
N LEU A 271 23.46 5.26 -18.02
CA LEU A 271 22.60 5.06 -19.20
C LEU A 271 23.39 4.71 -20.46
N GLU A 272 24.64 5.21 -20.56
CA GLU A 272 25.47 5.09 -21.76
C GLU A 272 26.95 5.18 -21.39
N ARG A 273 27.77 4.40 -22.06
CA ARG A 273 29.24 4.51 -22.01
C ARG A 273 29.79 4.66 -23.43
N MET A 274 30.56 5.71 -23.67
CA MET A 274 31.16 5.97 -24.98
C MET A 274 32.60 6.51 -24.86
N GLN A 275 33.38 6.24 -25.88
CA GLN A 275 34.68 6.90 -26.07
C GLN A 275 34.60 7.89 -27.24
N ASN A 276 35.45 8.91 -27.19
CA ASN A 276 35.58 9.93 -28.24
C ASN A 276 34.22 10.62 -28.57
N LYS A 277 33.51 11.02 -27.50
CA LYS A 277 32.25 11.79 -27.61
C LYS A 277 32.53 13.29 -27.76
N VAL A 278 31.72 13.98 -28.56
CA VAL A 278 31.65 15.43 -28.56
C VAL A 278 30.46 15.88 -27.76
N LEU A 279 30.70 16.52 -26.60
CA LEU A 279 29.67 17.12 -25.78
C LEU A 279 29.23 18.44 -26.42
N ARG A 280 27.91 18.65 -26.53
CA ARG A 280 27.35 19.82 -27.17
C ARG A 280 26.38 20.54 -26.22
N GLY A 281 26.64 21.82 -26.00
CA GLY A 281 25.75 22.72 -25.27
C GLY A 281 24.49 23.07 -26.05
N ASN A 282 23.60 23.85 -25.42
CA ASN A 282 22.37 24.32 -26.05
C ASN A 282 22.64 25.18 -27.29
N LEU A 283 21.68 25.20 -28.20
CA LEU A 283 21.71 26.14 -29.32
C LEU A 283 21.35 27.54 -28.82
N ARG A 284 22.17 28.54 -29.23
CA ARG A 284 21.87 29.94 -29.05
C ARG A 284 20.87 30.43 -30.12
N PRO A 285 20.23 31.59 -29.93
CA PRO A 285 19.32 32.16 -30.92
C PRO A 285 19.94 32.38 -32.31
N ASP A 286 21.28 32.57 -32.38
CA ASP A 286 22.05 32.73 -33.62
C ASP A 286 22.39 31.42 -34.33
N GLY A 287 21.90 30.27 -33.79
CA GLY A 287 22.18 28.94 -34.34
C GLY A 287 23.54 28.35 -33.94
N THR A 288 24.36 29.07 -33.21
CA THR A 288 25.63 28.52 -32.66
C THR A 288 25.35 27.73 -31.37
N ARG A 289 26.29 26.85 -31.00
CA ARG A 289 26.21 26.14 -29.72
C ARG A 289 26.98 26.90 -28.63
N GLU A 290 26.52 26.71 -27.39
CA GLU A 290 27.23 27.28 -26.23
C GLU A 290 28.64 26.75 -26.12
N TYR A 291 28.83 25.44 -26.42
CA TYR A 291 30.14 24.78 -26.52
C TYR A 291 30.02 23.50 -27.38
N GLU A 292 31.15 23.10 -27.94
CA GLU A 292 31.41 21.79 -28.50
C GLU A 292 32.76 21.30 -27.97
N THR A 293 32.71 20.26 -27.13
CA THR A 293 33.91 19.84 -26.38
C THR A 293 34.12 18.32 -26.57
N PRO A 294 35.22 17.90 -27.23
CA PRO A 294 35.55 16.50 -27.32
C PRO A 294 36.04 15.97 -25.96
N VAL A 295 35.55 14.80 -25.59
CA VAL A 295 35.98 14.04 -24.41
C VAL A 295 36.36 12.63 -24.81
N LYS A 296 37.34 12.06 -24.13
CA LYS A 296 37.80 10.70 -24.41
C LYS A 296 36.83 9.67 -23.80
N TYR A 297 36.36 9.91 -22.59
CA TYR A 297 35.53 9.03 -21.83
C TYR A 297 34.23 9.74 -21.46
N TRP A 298 33.10 9.08 -21.75
CA TRP A 298 31.76 9.57 -21.45
C TRP A 298 30.92 8.47 -20.80
N MET A 299 30.35 8.74 -19.64
CA MET A 299 29.48 7.86 -18.88
C MET A 299 28.24 8.66 -18.48
N ARG A 300 27.14 8.48 -19.23
CA ARG A 300 25.91 9.25 -19.07
C ARG A 300 25.11 8.77 -17.88
N VAL A 301 24.64 9.70 -17.05
CA VAL A 301 23.84 9.42 -15.83
C VAL A 301 22.38 9.84 -15.99
N THR A 302 22.12 11.00 -16.58
CA THR A 302 20.75 11.49 -16.72
C THR A 302 20.30 11.63 -18.17
N TYR A 303 19.00 11.56 -18.40
CA TYR A 303 18.44 11.83 -19.73
C TYR A 303 18.63 13.27 -20.17
N SER A 304 18.77 14.23 -19.23
CA SER A 304 19.10 15.63 -19.51
C SER A 304 20.56 15.85 -19.94
N GLY A 305 21.40 14.81 -19.93
CA GLY A 305 22.77 14.86 -20.43
C GLY A 305 23.84 15.15 -19.37
N VAL A 306 23.56 14.90 -18.11
CA VAL A 306 24.59 14.88 -17.05
C VAL A 306 25.32 13.54 -17.08
N GLY A 307 26.65 13.56 -16.92
CA GLY A 307 27.47 12.35 -16.87
C GLY A 307 28.88 12.64 -16.36
N PHE A 308 29.64 11.58 -16.15
CA PHE A 308 31.07 11.65 -15.87
C PHE A 308 31.85 11.76 -17.17
N HIS A 309 32.89 12.59 -17.18
CA HIS A 309 33.80 12.67 -18.31
C HIS A 309 35.17 13.30 -17.91
N ASP A 310 36.19 13.05 -18.72
CA ASP A 310 37.47 13.74 -18.60
C ASP A 310 37.35 15.22 -18.96
N ALA A 311 38.04 16.06 -18.21
CA ALA A 311 38.08 17.51 -18.41
C ALA A 311 39.52 18.00 -18.46
N THR A 312 40.20 17.79 -19.62
CA THR A 312 41.60 18.13 -19.82
C THR A 312 41.92 19.63 -19.76
N TRP A 313 40.87 20.47 -19.87
CA TRP A 313 40.95 21.92 -19.69
C TRP A 313 40.95 22.38 -18.24
N GLN A 314 40.70 21.44 -17.30
CA GLN A 314 40.60 21.70 -15.87
C GLN A 314 41.94 21.38 -15.19
N SER A 315 42.52 22.38 -14.48
CA SER A 315 43.82 22.22 -13.83
C SER A 315 43.75 21.78 -12.37
N SER A 316 42.57 21.81 -11.76
CA SER A 316 42.35 21.42 -10.37
C SER A 316 40.96 20.84 -10.18
N PHE A 317 40.86 19.90 -9.26
CA PHE A 317 39.62 19.18 -8.91
C PHE A 317 39.40 19.22 -7.40
N GLY A 318 38.19 18.97 -6.96
CA GLY A 318 37.85 18.95 -5.55
C GLY A 318 37.60 20.31 -4.90
N GLY A 319 37.31 20.31 -3.62
CA GLY A 319 37.10 21.49 -2.80
C GLY A 319 36.03 22.44 -3.34
N ASN A 320 36.35 23.74 -3.37
CA ASN A 320 35.41 24.78 -3.81
C ASN A 320 35.51 25.16 -5.29
N VAL A 321 36.28 24.43 -6.09
CA VAL A 321 36.51 24.75 -7.51
C VAL A 321 35.21 24.86 -8.29
N TYR A 322 34.23 24.02 -8.00
CA TYR A 322 32.92 24.01 -8.67
C TYR A 322 32.13 25.33 -8.49
N THR A 323 32.39 26.10 -7.44
CA THR A 323 31.69 27.37 -7.17
C THR A 323 32.03 28.51 -8.13
N TYR A 324 33.17 28.42 -8.83
CA TYR A 324 33.66 29.45 -9.76
C TYR A 324 34.12 28.89 -11.12
N ARG A 325 34.46 27.62 -11.21
CA ARG A 325 34.82 26.90 -12.46
C ARG A 325 34.04 25.60 -12.64
N GLY A 326 32.80 25.53 -12.10
CA GLY A 326 31.92 24.41 -12.23
C GLY A 326 31.47 24.17 -13.68
N SER A 327 31.04 22.96 -13.95
CA SER A 327 30.50 22.51 -15.23
C SER A 327 29.07 23.03 -15.49
N HIS A 328 28.45 22.60 -16.57
CA HIS A 328 27.03 22.79 -16.85
C HIS A 328 26.12 21.69 -16.26
N GLY A 329 26.62 20.95 -15.25
CA GLY A 329 25.93 19.88 -14.56
C GLY A 329 26.68 18.55 -14.55
N CYS A 330 27.61 18.35 -15.49
CA CYS A 330 28.42 17.13 -15.55
C CYS A 330 29.42 17.01 -14.39
N ILE A 331 29.90 15.81 -14.16
CA ILE A 331 30.92 15.47 -13.18
C ILE A 331 32.25 15.41 -13.94
N ASN A 332 33.02 16.51 -13.87
CA ASN A 332 34.36 16.65 -14.48
C ASN A 332 35.41 15.89 -13.68
N MET A 333 36.19 15.08 -14.34
CA MET A 333 37.26 14.26 -13.75
C MET A 333 38.62 14.54 -14.45
N SER A 334 39.71 14.18 -13.78
CA SER A 334 41.00 14.11 -14.46
C SER A 334 40.95 13.05 -15.57
N TYR A 335 41.82 13.18 -16.59
CA TYR A 335 41.85 12.20 -17.68
C TYR A 335 42.13 10.77 -17.18
N SER A 336 43.04 10.62 -16.21
CA SER A 336 43.38 9.31 -15.63
C SER A 336 42.25 8.73 -14.82
N ASP A 337 41.57 9.55 -14.02
CA ASP A 337 40.45 9.07 -13.16
C ASP A 337 39.24 8.73 -14.00
N ALA A 338 38.88 9.53 -15.00
CA ALA A 338 37.83 9.23 -15.94
C ALA A 338 38.09 7.91 -16.71
N GLY A 339 39.33 7.68 -17.11
CA GLY A 339 39.75 6.44 -17.75
C GLY A 339 39.60 5.24 -16.82
N LYS A 340 40.07 5.37 -15.57
CA LYS A 340 39.92 4.30 -14.57
C LYS A 340 38.47 4.01 -14.25
N LEU A 341 37.63 5.03 -14.06
CA LEU A 341 36.18 4.84 -13.84
C LEU A 341 35.53 4.17 -15.04
N TYR A 342 35.90 4.60 -16.27
CA TYR A 342 35.35 4.00 -17.48
C TYR A 342 35.66 2.50 -17.61
N GLU A 343 36.80 2.02 -17.14
CA GLU A 343 37.16 0.60 -17.14
C GLU A 343 36.33 -0.22 -16.11
N LEU A 344 35.95 0.41 -15.00
CA LEU A 344 35.27 -0.24 -13.87
C LEU A 344 33.76 -0.26 -14.03
N ILE A 345 33.15 0.91 -14.30
CA ILE A 345 31.71 1.13 -14.25
C ILE A 345 30.99 0.52 -15.45
N GLN A 346 29.78 0.02 -15.27
CA GLN A 346 28.98 -0.57 -16.34
C GLN A 346 27.68 0.21 -16.58
N VAL A 347 27.07 0.03 -17.76
CA VAL A 347 25.69 0.49 -18.00
C VAL A 347 24.76 -0.25 -17.05
N GLY A 348 23.89 0.48 -16.37
CA GLY A 348 22.99 -0.04 -15.35
C GLY A 348 23.50 0.10 -13.91
N ASP A 349 24.81 0.33 -13.70
CA ASP A 349 25.33 0.58 -12.36
C ASP A 349 24.65 1.80 -11.74
N PRO A 350 24.19 1.70 -10.48
CA PRO A 350 23.63 2.84 -9.75
C PRO A 350 24.62 3.98 -9.56
N VAL A 351 24.12 5.20 -9.59
CA VAL A 351 24.88 6.43 -9.33
C VAL A 351 24.15 7.27 -8.29
N ILE A 352 24.74 7.43 -7.13
CA ILE A 352 24.22 8.20 -6.02
C ILE A 352 24.89 9.59 -6.04
N MET A 353 24.11 10.66 -6.18
CA MET A 353 24.60 12.03 -6.12
C MET A 353 23.91 12.75 -4.96
N HIS A 354 24.65 13.14 -3.94
CA HIS A 354 24.12 13.71 -2.70
C HIS A 354 24.93 14.92 -2.20
N TYR A 355 24.38 15.66 -1.24
CA TYR A 355 25.06 16.78 -0.56
C TYR A 355 25.59 16.39 0.81
#